data_d28dbabbacd3c7d797c81bac4a09a0ec
#
_entry.id   d28dbabbacd3c7d797c81bac4a09a0ec
#
_cell.length_a   1.000
_cell.length_b   1.000
_cell.length_c   1.000
_cell.angle_alpha   90.00
_cell.angle_beta   90.00
_cell.angle_gamma   90.00
#
_symmetry.space_group_name_H-M   'P 1'
#
loop_
_entity.id
_entity.type
_entity.pdbx_description
1 polymer ?
#
loop_
_entity_poly.entity_id
_entity_poly.type
_entity_poly.pdbx_seq_one_letter_code
_entity_poly.pdbx_strand_id
1 'polypeptide(L)'
;MAASAEGCIFCKIVRREAPASFVREDAFTLAFMDIQPMNTGHVLVIPKAHAEYVEDLPAGSAGPILEAAKEVSRALRASGIRCEAVSLYLANGKEAGQEVFHTHMHVIPRWRGDGLGLRVRADRGRVADRKDLDNLAAKIRAAMGRSRK
;
A
#
# COMPACT_ATOMS: atom_id res chain seq x y z
N MET A 1 -17.96 10.42 -2.88
CA MET A 1 -18.80 9.23 -2.58
C MET A 1 -17.89 8.03 -2.53
N ALA A 2 -18.02 7.24 -1.50
CA ALA A 2 -17.30 5.97 -1.36
C ALA A 2 -17.61 5.08 -2.57
N ALA A 3 -16.58 4.52 -3.18
CA ALA A 3 -16.77 3.53 -4.25
C ALA A 3 -17.38 2.29 -3.60
N SER A 4 -18.64 1.96 -3.93
CA SER A 4 -19.24 0.72 -3.44
C SER A 4 -18.39 -0.48 -3.90
N ALA A 5 -18.37 -1.57 -3.14
CA ALA A 5 -17.68 -2.80 -3.52
C ALA A 5 -18.10 -3.30 -4.92
N GLU A 6 -19.31 -2.99 -5.37
CA GLU A 6 -19.83 -3.33 -6.70
C GLU A 6 -19.12 -2.59 -7.84
N GLY A 7 -18.80 -1.29 -7.64
CA GLY A 7 -18.11 -0.48 -8.65
C GLY A 7 -16.59 -0.61 -8.62
N CYS A 8 -16.02 -1.19 -7.57
CA CYS A 8 -14.58 -1.26 -7.35
C CYS A 8 -13.91 -2.23 -8.32
N ILE A 9 -12.92 -1.73 -9.08
CA ILE A 9 -12.18 -2.59 -10.03
C ILE A 9 -11.42 -3.71 -9.33
N PHE A 10 -10.87 -3.48 -8.12
CA PHE A 10 -10.17 -4.52 -7.40
C PHE A 10 -11.12 -5.59 -6.84
N CYS A 11 -12.33 -5.22 -6.42
CA CYS A 11 -13.37 -6.20 -6.09
C CYS A 11 -13.77 -7.05 -7.31
N LYS A 12 -13.84 -6.44 -8.50
CA LYS A 12 -14.08 -7.18 -9.74
C LYS A 12 -12.94 -8.16 -10.06
N ILE A 13 -11.70 -7.76 -9.83
CA ILE A 13 -10.53 -8.65 -9.98
C ILE A 13 -10.62 -9.83 -8.99
N VAL A 14 -10.97 -9.58 -7.73
CA VAL A 14 -11.17 -10.62 -6.70
C VAL A 14 -12.24 -11.62 -7.15
N ARG A 15 -13.34 -11.15 -7.73
CA ARG A 15 -14.44 -12.01 -8.26
C ARG A 15 -14.17 -12.58 -9.65
N ARG A 16 -13.00 -12.32 -10.26
CA ARG A 16 -12.65 -12.75 -11.64
C ARG A 16 -13.53 -12.13 -12.73
N GLU A 17 -14.19 -11.03 -12.46
CA GLU A 17 -15.00 -10.25 -13.40
C GLU A 17 -14.16 -9.26 -14.21
N ALA A 18 -12.93 -9.00 -13.79
CA ALA A 18 -11.96 -8.18 -14.51
C ALA A 18 -10.61 -8.92 -14.63
N PRO A 19 -9.89 -8.75 -15.75
CA PRO A 19 -8.63 -9.43 -15.97
C PRO A 19 -7.52 -8.85 -15.08
N ALA A 20 -6.60 -9.71 -14.62
CA ALA A 20 -5.36 -9.33 -13.97
C ALA A 20 -4.31 -10.43 -14.17
N SER A 21 -3.02 -10.05 -14.09
CA SER A 21 -1.90 -10.98 -14.09
C SER A 21 -1.58 -11.36 -12.65
N PHE A 22 -2.10 -12.49 -12.21
CA PHE A 22 -2.01 -12.93 -10.82
C PHE A 22 -0.61 -13.42 -10.46
N VAL A 23 -0.15 -13.04 -9.29
CA VAL A 23 1.16 -13.42 -8.72
C VAL A 23 0.99 -14.37 -7.54
N ARG A 24 0.03 -14.09 -6.65
CA ARG A 24 -0.22 -14.87 -5.43
C ARG A 24 -1.67 -14.70 -4.99
N GLU A 25 -2.20 -15.73 -4.39
CA GLU A 25 -3.53 -15.70 -3.77
C GLU A 25 -3.56 -16.60 -2.54
N ASP A 26 -4.25 -16.15 -1.49
CA ASP A 26 -4.61 -16.96 -0.34
C ASP A 26 -6.06 -16.66 0.09
N ALA A 27 -6.45 -17.13 1.28
CA ALA A 27 -7.80 -16.91 1.80
C ALA A 27 -8.16 -15.43 1.99
N PHE A 28 -7.18 -14.58 2.28
CA PHE A 28 -7.38 -13.20 2.72
C PHE A 28 -6.90 -12.15 1.71
N THR A 29 -5.88 -12.49 0.91
CA THR A 29 -5.19 -11.55 0.04
C THR A 29 -5.08 -12.03 -1.40
N LEU A 30 -4.91 -11.08 -2.29
CA LEU A 30 -4.63 -11.28 -3.70
C LEU A 30 -3.47 -10.36 -4.10
N ALA A 31 -2.51 -10.89 -4.86
CA ALA A 31 -1.43 -10.12 -5.45
C ALA A 31 -1.43 -10.27 -6.97
N PHE A 32 -1.30 -9.16 -7.69
CA PHE A 32 -1.30 -9.12 -9.14
C PHE A 32 -0.44 -7.96 -9.66
N MET A 33 -0.07 -8.04 -10.94
CA MET A 33 0.76 -7.02 -11.56
C MET A 33 0.01 -5.70 -11.70
N ASP A 34 0.68 -4.59 -11.39
CA ASP A 34 0.18 -3.26 -11.72
C ASP A 34 0.24 -3.06 -13.25
N ILE A 35 -0.88 -2.60 -13.84
CA ILE A 35 -0.97 -2.32 -15.28
C ILE A 35 -0.29 -1.01 -15.69
N GLN A 36 0.01 -0.14 -14.73
CA GLN A 36 0.77 1.10 -14.93
C GLN A 36 2.00 1.10 -14.00
N PRO A 37 2.95 0.19 -14.23
CA PRO A 37 4.02 -0.05 -13.29
C PRO A 37 4.96 1.15 -13.17
N MET A 38 5.31 1.50 -11.93
CA MET A 38 6.37 2.49 -11.65
C MET A 38 7.75 1.97 -12.07
N ASN A 39 7.98 0.68 -11.87
CA ASN A 39 9.15 -0.07 -12.36
C ASN A 39 8.69 -1.45 -12.83
N THR A 40 9.45 -2.06 -13.75
CA THR A 40 9.18 -3.44 -14.21
C THR A 40 9.14 -4.39 -13.02
N GLY A 41 8.05 -5.14 -12.89
CA GLY A 41 7.83 -6.06 -11.77
C GLY A 41 7.03 -5.45 -10.60
N HIS A 42 6.44 -4.27 -10.77
CA HIS A 42 5.56 -3.66 -9.78
C HIS A 42 4.32 -4.52 -9.54
N VAL A 43 4.12 -4.95 -8.31
CA VAL A 43 3.01 -5.79 -7.86
C VAL A 43 2.13 -5.00 -6.88
N LEU A 44 0.82 -5.22 -6.95
CA LEU A 44 -0.14 -4.76 -5.96
C LEU A 44 -0.55 -5.94 -5.08
N VAL A 45 -0.61 -5.71 -3.77
CA VAL A 45 -1.18 -6.65 -2.80
C VAL A 45 -2.41 -6.01 -2.19
N ILE A 46 -3.55 -6.67 -2.33
CA ILE A 46 -4.84 -6.21 -1.83
C ILE A 46 -5.45 -7.21 -0.83
N PRO A 47 -6.23 -6.77 0.15
CA PRO A 47 -7.16 -7.64 0.86
C PRO A 47 -8.31 -8.05 -0.07
N LYS A 48 -8.85 -9.25 0.07
CA LYS A 48 -10.06 -9.66 -0.66
C LYS A 48 -11.31 -8.93 -0.14
N ALA A 49 -11.32 -8.60 1.15
CA ALA A 49 -12.35 -7.76 1.74
C ALA A 49 -12.19 -6.32 1.25
N HIS A 50 -13.28 -5.69 0.83
CA HIS A 50 -13.26 -4.29 0.44
C HIS A 50 -13.10 -3.38 1.67
N ALA A 51 -12.09 -2.54 1.65
CA ALA A 51 -11.87 -1.46 2.60
C ALA A 51 -11.23 -0.29 1.83
N GLU A 52 -11.83 0.88 1.88
CA GLU A 52 -11.30 2.06 1.18
C GLU A 52 -9.99 2.53 1.80
N TYR A 53 -9.95 2.59 3.11
CA TYR A 53 -8.82 3.06 3.90
C TYR A 53 -8.28 1.96 4.81
N VAL A 54 -7.04 2.11 5.25
CA VAL A 54 -6.39 1.18 6.18
C VAL A 54 -7.18 1.05 7.48
N GLU A 55 -7.78 2.16 7.94
CA GLU A 55 -8.58 2.21 9.17
C GLU A 55 -9.89 1.42 9.07
N ASP A 56 -10.36 1.15 7.86
CA ASP A 56 -11.60 0.41 7.59
C ASP A 56 -11.36 -1.10 7.41
N LEU A 57 -10.10 -1.53 7.45
CA LEU A 57 -9.75 -2.94 7.33
C LEU A 57 -10.38 -3.75 8.47
N PRO A 58 -10.99 -4.91 8.18
CA PRO A 58 -11.41 -5.84 9.22
C PRO A 58 -10.25 -6.20 10.15
N ALA A 59 -10.56 -6.41 11.42
CA ALA A 59 -9.55 -6.83 12.39
C ALA A 59 -8.80 -8.08 11.89
N GLY A 60 -7.48 -8.05 11.99
CA GLY A 60 -6.62 -9.14 11.54
C GLY A 60 -6.24 -9.12 10.05
N SER A 61 -6.81 -8.21 9.24
CA SER A 61 -6.52 -8.17 7.79
C SER A 61 -5.19 -7.52 7.43
N ALA A 62 -4.64 -6.66 8.28
CA ALA A 62 -3.39 -5.94 7.99
C ALA A 62 -2.17 -6.87 7.97
N GLY A 63 -2.10 -7.84 8.87
CA GLY A 63 -1.02 -8.82 8.93
C GLY A 63 -0.86 -9.61 7.63
N PRO A 64 -1.92 -10.26 7.12
CA PRO A 64 -1.89 -10.97 5.84
C PRO A 64 -1.39 -10.14 4.64
N ILE A 65 -1.72 -8.84 4.58
CA ILE A 65 -1.23 -7.95 3.51
C ILE A 65 0.29 -7.84 3.57
N LEU A 66 0.85 -7.62 4.75
CA LEU A 66 2.30 -7.50 4.92
C LEU A 66 3.02 -8.83 4.70
N GLU A 67 2.45 -9.95 5.12
CA GLU A 67 3.00 -11.28 4.85
C GLU A 67 3.03 -11.58 3.34
N ALA A 68 1.95 -11.27 2.62
CA ALA A 68 1.92 -11.40 1.17
C ALA A 68 2.98 -10.50 0.50
N ALA A 69 3.11 -9.24 0.92
CA ALA A 69 4.13 -8.32 0.41
C ALA A 69 5.56 -8.83 0.67
N LYS A 70 5.80 -9.45 1.83
CA LYS A 70 7.08 -10.08 2.18
C LYS A 70 7.43 -11.24 1.23
N GLU A 71 6.45 -12.10 0.93
CA GLU A 71 6.65 -13.21 -0.01
C GLU A 71 6.91 -12.71 -1.43
N VAL A 72 6.13 -11.73 -1.91
CA VAL A 72 6.34 -11.08 -3.21
C VAL A 72 7.72 -10.45 -3.29
N SER A 73 8.17 -9.77 -2.24
CA SER A 73 9.51 -9.15 -2.19
C SER A 73 10.65 -10.18 -2.32
N ARG A 74 10.50 -11.34 -1.70
CA ARG A 74 11.46 -12.45 -1.87
C ARG A 74 11.45 -12.99 -3.30
N ALA A 75 10.26 -13.20 -3.85
CA ALA A 75 10.10 -13.70 -5.21
C ALA A 75 10.70 -12.75 -6.25
N LEU A 76 10.49 -11.44 -6.12
CA LEU A 76 11.08 -10.43 -6.98
C LEU A 76 12.61 -10.52 -7.01
N ARG A 77 13.24 -10.64 -5.85
CA ARG A 77 14.71 -10.77 -5.75
C ARG A 77 15.25 -12.06 -6.39
N ALA A 78 14.45 -13.12 -6.42
CA ALA A 78 14.84 -14.43 -6.97
C ALA A 78 14.39 -14.64 -8.42
N SER A 79 13.57 -13.75 -8.98
CA SER A 79 12.88 -13.97 -10.27
C SER A 79 13.72 -13.67 -11.52
N GLY A 80 14.89 -13.07 -11.37
CA GLY A 80 15.68 -12.55 -12.50
C GLY A 80 15.24 -11.15 -12.96
N ILE A 81 14.12 -10.62 -12.44
CA ILE A 81 13.74 -9.21 -12.61
C ILE A 81 14.77 -8.33 -11.89
N ARG A 82 15.14 -7.21 -12.50
CA ARG A 82 16.08 -6.28 -11.85
C ARG A 82 15.48 -5.76 -10.53
N CYS A 83 16.09 -6.13 -9.43
CA CYS A 83 15.59 -5.83 -8.08
C CYS A 83 16.74 -5.82 -7.06
N GLU A 84 17.36 -4.67 -6.84
CA GLU A 84 18.39 -4.48 -5.82
C GLU A 84 17.78 -4.24 -4.43
N ALA A 85 16.60 -3.62 -4.41
CA ALA A 85 15.81 -3.33 -3.21
C ALA A 85 14.32 -3.39 -3.54
N VAL A 86 13.46 -3.29 -2.53
CA VAL A 86 12.02 -3.21 -2.69
C VAL A 86 11.49 -2.05 -1.86
N SER A 87 10.64 -1.22 -2.47
CA SER A 87 9.82 -0.26 -1.74
C SER A 87 8.44 -0.85 -1.50
N LEU A 88 8.01 -0.82 -0.24
CA LEU A 88 6.62 -1.07 0.13
C LEU A 88 5.97 0.28 0.36
N TYR A 89 4.89 0.54 -0.35
CA TYR A 89 4.19 1.81 -0.32
C TYR A 89 2.68 1.59 -0.26
N LEU A 90 1.99 2.30 0.60
CA LEU A 90 0.54 2.28 0.71
C LEU A 90 0.05 3.73 0.79
N ALA A 91 -0.72 4.16 -0.21
CA ALA A 91 -1.38 5.44 -0.21
C ALA A 91 -2.73 5.30 0.51
N ASN A 92 -2.94 6.07 1.56
CA ASN A 92 -4.15 6.04 2.36
C ASN A 92 -4.86 7.39 2.26
N GLY A 93 -5.72 7.52 1.27
CA GLY A 93 -6.45 8.73 0.92
C GLY A 93 -5.92 9.42 -0.34
N LYS A 94 -6.79 10.21 -0.95
CA LYS A 94 -6.53 10.92 -2.22
C LYS A 94 -5.28 11.79 -2.15
N GLU A 95 -5.12 12.55 -1.06
CA GLU A 95 -3.99 13.47 -0.89
C GLU A 95 -2.64 12.74 -0.67
N ALA A 96 -2.70 11.45 -0.34
CA ALA A 96 -1.55 10.55 -0.29
C ALA A 96 -1.26 9.88 -1.65
N GLY A 97 -2.09 10.12 -2.68
CA GLY A 97 -1.95 9.53 -4.00
C GLY A 97 -2.73 8.23 -4.21
N GLN A 98 -3.72 7.95 -3.37
CA GLN A 98 -4.61 6.79 -3.58
C GLN A 98 -5.52 7.05 -4.79
N GLU A 99 -5.41 6.23 -5.82
CA GLU A 99 -6.22 6.33 -7.03
C GLU A 99 -7.42 5.37 -7.00
N VAL A 100 -7.21 4.15 -6.51
CA VAL A 100 -8.29 3.16 -6.32
C VAL A 100 -8.65 3.09 -4.84
N PHE A 101 -9.92 3.38 -4.51
CA PHE A 101 -10.43 3.34 -3.14
C PHE A 101 -10.77 1.90 -2.73
N HIS A 102 -9.74 1.13 -2.58
CA HIS A 102 -9.61 -0.19 -2.04
C HIS A 102 -8.18 -0.31 -1.54
N THR A 103 -7.99 -0.54 -0.27
CA THR A 103 -6.66 -0.61 0.34
C THR A 103 -5.75 -1.53 -0.45
N HIS A 104 -4.59 -1.02 -0.85
CA HIS A 104 -3.60 -1.79 -1.60
C HIS A 104 -2.19 -1.36 -1.25
N MET A 105 -1.31 -2.34 -1.17
CA MET A 105 0.10 -2.12 -0.94
C MET A 105 0.86 -2.33 -2.24
N HIS A 106 1.61 -1.32 -2.66
CA HIS A 106 2.54 -1.40 -3.76
C HIS A 106 3.82 -2.10 -3.31
N VAL A 107 4.26 -3.07 -4.08
CA VAL A 107 5.54 -3.77 -3.94
C VAL A 107 6.37 -3.49 -5.18
N ILE A 108 7.33 -2.58 -5.06
CA ILE A 108 8.02 -1.97 -6.20
C ILE A 108 9.49 -2.38 -6.17
N PRO A 109 9.97 -3.12 -7.19
CA PRO A 109 11.40 -3.36 -7.35
C PRO A 109 12.16 -2.05 -7.55
N ARG A 110 13.30 -1.93 -6.90
CA ARG A 110 14.13 -0.73 -6.93
C ARG A 110 15.56 -1.07 -7.30
N TRP A 111 16.23 -0.15 -7.96
CA TRP A 111 17.66 -0.21 -8.26
C TRP A 111 18.27 1.18 -8.28
N ARG A 112 19.57 1.25 -8.21
CA ARG A 112 20.30 2.52 -8.27
C ARG A 112 20.01 3.25 -9.57
N GLY A 113 19.53 4.49 -9.48
CA GLY A 113 19.26 5.34 -10.63
C GLY A 113 17.93 5.05 -11.35
N ASP A 114 16.99 4.36 -10.70
CA ASP A 114 15.66 4.08 -11.27
C ASP A 114 14.75 5.31 -11.40
N GLY A 115 15.19 6.45 -10.94
CA GLY A 115 14.45 7.72 -11.03
C GLY A 115 13.27 7.85 -10.06
N LEU A 116 12.97 6.81 -9.28
CA LEU A 116 11.93 6.86 -8.27
C LEU A 116 12.49 7.38 -6.95
N GLY A 117 11.79 8.33 -6.35
CA GLY A 117 12.13 8.86 -5.03
C GLY A 117 10.95 9.52 -4.37
N LEU A 118 10.97 9.55 -3.04
CA LEU A 118 10.11 10.46 -2.31
C LEU A 118 10.56 11.88 -2.62
N ARG A 119 9.67 12.69 -3.18
CA ARG A 119 9.91 14.14 -3.25
C ARG A 119 9.89 14.70 -1.84
N VAL A 120 11.04 15.04 -1.35
CA VAL A 120 11.20 15.60 -0.01
C VAL A 120 11.22 17.10 -0.11
N ARG A 121 10.50 17.77 0.80
CA ARG A 121 10.55 19.23 0.90
C ARG A 121 11.99 19.68 1.15
N ALA A 122 12.33 20.88 0.66
CA ALA A 122 13.67 21.45 0.80
C ALA A 122 14.09 21.68 2.26
N ASP A 123 13.12 21.76 3.19
CA ASP A 123 13.36 21.92 4.62
C ASP A 123 13.50 20.60 5.39
N ARG A 124 13.49 19.46 4.69
CA ARG A 124 13.79 18.17 5.31
C ARG A 124 15.22 18.16 5.81
N GLY A 125 15.39 17.74 7.05
CA GLY A 125 16.68 17.74 7.74
C GLY A 125 16.78 18.79 8.83
N ARG A 126 15.85 19.75 8.92
CA ARG A 126 15.71 20.55 10.15
C ARG A 126 15.21 19.64 11.26
N VAL A 127 15.99 19.60 12.32
CA VAL A 127 15.55 18.94 13.55
C VAL A 127 14.44 19.78 14.17
N ALA A 128 13.27 19.18 14.37
CA ALA A 128 12.16 19.84 15.03
C ALA A 128 12.46 20.06 16.52
N ASP A 129 11.89 21.12 17.08
CA ASP A 129 11.99 21.37 18.52
C ASP A 129 11.33 20.24 19.33
N ARG A 130 12.00 19.80 20.41
CA ARG A 130 11.53 18.67 21.23
C ARG A 130 10.18 18.96 21.87
N LYS A 131 9.96 20.17 22.35
CA LYS A 131 8.69 20.56 22.97
C LYS A 131 7.54 20.53 22.00
N ASP A 132 7.76 20.95 20.76
CA ASP A 132 6.74 20.86 19.69
C ASP A 132 6.40 19.41 19.37
N LEU A 133 7.39 18.54 19.26
CA LEU A 133 7.20 17.10 19.05
C LEU A 133 6.41 16.47 20.18
N ASP A 134 6.72 16.79 21.44
CA ASP A 134 6.03 16.26 22.61
C ASP A 134 4.56 16.71 22.65
N ASN A 135 4.29 17.97 22.31
CA ASN A 135 2.94 18.51 22.20
C ASN A 135 2.12 17.82 21.10
N LEU A 136 2.71 17.61 19.93
CA LEU A 136 2.07 16.89 18.82
C LEU A 136 1.81 15.43 19.19
N ALA A 137 2.77 14.76 19.79
CA ALA A 137 2.62 13.37 20.25
C ALA A 137 1.49 13.23 21.29
N ALA A 138 1.36 14.21 22.21
CA ALA A 138 0.28 14.22 23.19
C ALA A 138 -1.10 14.36 22.52
N LYS A 139 -1.23 15.22 21.50
CA LYS A 139 -2.48 15.37 20.72
C LYS A 139 -2.85 14.07 19.99
N ILE A 140 -1.88 13.42 19.37
CA ILE A 140 -2.10 12.16 18.65
C ILE A 140 -2.51 11.06 19.64
N ARG A 141 -1.80 10.88 20.76
CA ARG A 141 -2.16 9.90 21.81
C ARG A 141 -3.57 10.12 22.34
N ALA A 142 -3.97 11.37 22.58
CA ALA A 142 -5.32 11.70 23.05
C ALA A 142 -6.42 11.37 22.04
N ALA A 143 -6.09 11.30 20.76
CA ALA A 143 -7.01 10.94 19.69
C ALA A 143 -7.04 9.43 19.39
N MET A 144 -6.04 8.67 19.85
CA MET A 144 -6.02 7.21 19.67
C MET A 144 -7.20 6.55 20.38
N GLY A 145 -7.83 5.59 19.73
CA GLY A 145 -9.00 4.90 20.27
C GLY A 145 -10.34 5.63 20.05
N ARG A 146 -10.34 6.81 19.44
CA ARG A 146 -11.57 7.44 18.97
C ARG A 146 -11.92 6.86 17.60
N SER A 147 -13.03 6.13 17.51
CA SER A 147 -13.57 5.69 16.21
C SER A 147 -13.88 6.91 15.32
N ARG A 148 -13.58 6.82 14.03
CA ARG A 148 -14.16 7.74 13.03
C ARG A 148 -15.69 7.63 13.13
N LYS A 149 -16.34 8.75 13.39
CA LYS A 149 -17.78 8.87 13.27
C LYS A 149 -18.15 9.06 11.80
#